data_9bea2ecc1fc491c7cbbfcabf56ebab84
#
_entry.id   9bea2ecc1fc491c7cbbfcabf56ebab84
#
_cell.length_a   1.000
_cell.length_b   1.000
_cell.length_c   1.000
_cell.angle_alpha   90.00
_cell.angle_beta   90.00
_cell.angle_gamma   90.00
#
_symmetry.space_group_name_H-M   'P 1'
#
loop_
_entity.id
_entity.type
_entity.pdbx_description
1 polymer ?
#
loop_
_entity_poly.entity_id
_entity_poly.type
_entity_poly.pdbx_seq_one_letter_code
_entity_poly.pdbx_strand_id
1 'polypeptide(L)'
;MMKKLFIIMMLWSLPVYAEEPKTMRQNWNKYCKKCHGADGDATKIGLRLKSPENIYEAMKGKTVEEIVESIREGKNKMPGFKKKLSKQEIEELAAHIDYSCLVKEVMERRGQIEKELKEIQENYEVLPECSQ
;
A
#
# COMPACT_ATOMS: atom_id res chain seq x y z
N MET A 1 -52.99 39.05 1.88
CA MET A 1 -52.73 37.63 2.20
C MET A 1 -51.62 37.02 1.35
N MET A 2 -50.46 37.66 1.13
CA MET A 2 -49.38 37.12 0.27
C MET A 2 -47.97 37.26 0.89
N LYS A 3 -47.83 37.24 2.22
CA LYS A 3 -46.53 37.35 2.92
C LYS A 3 -46.09 36.12 3.71
N LYS A 4 -46.84 35.02 3.65
CA LYS A 4 -46.51 33.79 4.42
C LYS A 4 -45.97 32.62 3.60
N LEU A 5 -45.80 32.75 2.25
CA LEU A 5 -45.34 31.65 1.42
C LEU A 5 -43.83 31.64 1.14
N PHE A 6 -43.07 32.67 1.53
CA PHE A 6 -41.63 32.78 1.22
C PHE A 6 -40.67 32.12 2.27
N ILE A 7 -41.17 31.70 3.42
CA ILE A 7 -40.30 31.19 4.51
C ILE A 7 -40.06 29.67 4.42
N ILE A 8 -40.85 28.93 3.65
CA ILE A 8 -40.75 27.46 3.59
C ILE A 8 -39.70 26.97 2.57
N MET A 9 -39.25 27.84 1.67
CA MET A 9 -38.33 27.43 0.59
C MET A 9 -36.84 27.55 0.92
N MET A 10 -36.47 28.05 2.12
CA MET A 10 -35.06 28.27 2.55
C MET A 10 -34.49 27.17 3.42
N LEU A 11 -35.23 26.10 3.72
CA LEU A 11 -34.81 25.08 4.66
C LEU A 11 -34.26 23.78 3.99
N TRP A 12 -34.10 23.75 2.65
CA TRP A 12 -33.72 22.54 1.94
C TRP A 12 -32.32 22.57 1.28
N SER A 13 -31.49 23.53 1.60
CA SER A 13 -30.10 23.56 1.17
C SER A 13 -29.14 23.36 2.36
N LEU A 14 -29.35 22.31 3.14
CA LEU A 14 -28.27 21.83 3.99
C LEU A 14 -27.22 21.21 3.06
N PRO A 15 -25.96 21.71 3.06
CA PRO A 15 -24.91 21.03 2.32
C PRO A 15 -24.80 19.63 2.91
N VAL A 16 -25.06 18.63 2.09
CA VAL A 16 -24.65 17.26 2.42
C VAL A 16 -23.13 17.30 2.44
N TYR A 17 -22.55 17.42 3.61
CA TYR A 17 -21.13 17.19 3.82
C TYR A 17 -20.91 15.70 3.58
N ALA A 18 -20.68 15.33 2.33
CA ALA A 18 -20.06 14.05 2.01
C ALA A 18 -18.65 14.10 2.63
N GLU A 19 -18.40 13.28 3.64
CA GLU A 19 -17.06 13.12 4.21
C GLU A 19 -16.14 12.72 3.06
N GLU A 20 -15.13 13.55 2.76
CA GLU A 20 -14.18 13.24 1.70
C GLU A 20 -13.53 11.88 1.95
N PRO A 21 -13.40 11.02 0.94
CA PRO A 21 -12.79 9.72 1.11
C PRO A 21 -11.36 9.91 1.63
N LYS A 22 -11.05 9.21 2.71
CA LYS A 22 -9.70 9.23 3.28
C LYS A 22 -8.71 8.72 2.26
N THR A 23 -7.59 9.42 2.12
CA THR A 23 -6.53 8.99 1.21
C THR A 23 -5.98 7.63 1.65
N MET A 24 -5.45 6.84 0.71
CA MET A 24 -4.79 5.56 0.98
C MET A 24 -3.78 5.69 2.14
N ARG A 25 -2.97 6.75 2.14
CA ARG A 25 -1.96 7.02 3.19
C ARG A 25 -2.58 7.22 4.58
N GLN A 26 -3.72 7.91 4.67
CA GLN A 26 -4.45 8.10 5.93
C GLN A 26 -5.00 6.77 6.43
N ASN A 27 -5.56 5.96 5.55
CA ASN A 27 -6.07 4.63 5.88
C ASN A 27 -4.96 3.68 6.30
N TRP A 28 -3.81 3.68 5.60
CA TRP A 28 -2.62 2.92 6.01
C TRP A 28 -2.17 3.30 7.42
N ASN A 29 -1.97 4.60 7.68
CA ASN A 29 -1.52 5.09 8.98
C ASN A 29 -2.49 4.72 10.12
N LYS A 30 -3.78 4.74 9.84
CA LYS A 30 -4.81 4.48 10.85
C LYS A 30 -5.00 2.99 11.15
N TYR A 31 -4.96 2.13 10.13
CA TYR A 31 -5.40 0.74 10.24
C TYR A 31 -4.29 -0.30 10.07
N CYS A 32 -3.24 0.00 9.30
CA CYS A 32 -2.23 -0.97 8.89
C CYS A 32 -0.90 -0.77 9.60
N LYS A 33 -0.43 0.49 9.69
CA LYS A 33 0.89 0.87 10.20
C LYS A 33 1.21 0.33 11.59
N LYS A 34 0.21 0.20 12.47
CA LYS A 34 0.41 -0.30 13.84
C LYS A 34 1.04 -1.70 13.86
N CYS A 35 0.71 -2.54 12.88
CA CYS A 35 1.24 -3.89 12.76
C CYS A 35 2.28 -4.03 11.66
N HIS A 36 2.07 -3.38 10.51
CA HIS A 36 2.88 -3.49 9.30
C HIS A 36 3.91 -2.38 9.10
N GLY A 37 4.09 -1.48 10.07
CA GLY A 37 5.05 -0.37 9.96
C GLY A 37 4.68 0.68 8.92
N ALA A 38 5.59 1.61 8.68
CA ALA A 38 5.41 2.64 7.66
C ALA A 38 5.77 2.13 6.26
N ASP A 39 6.69 1.20 6.19
CA ASP A 39 7.40 0.65 5.04
C ASP A 39 7.13 -0.85 4.82
N GLY A 40 6.10 -1.37 5.47
CA GLY A 40 5.67 -2.76 5.35
C GLY A 40 6.38 -3.73 6.30
N ASP A 41 7.39 -3.29 7.06
CA ASP A 41 8.08 -4.13 8.04
C ASP A 41 7.26 -4.26 9.31
N ALA A 42 7.13 -5.51 9.80
CA ALA A 42 6.32 -5.79 10.97
C ALA A 42 6.88 -5.10 12.22
N THR A 43 6.01 -4.38 12.92
CA THR A 43 6.33 -3.85 14.24
C THR A 43 6.40 -4.96 15.29
N LYS A 44 6.91 -4.66 16.49
CA LYS A 44 6.87 -5.59 17.63
C LYS A 44 5.44 -6.09 17.92
N ILE A 45 4.42 -5.27 17.67
CA ILE A 45 3.01 -5.66 17.82
C ILE A 45 2.62 -6.63 16.71
N GLY A 46 2.97 -6.32 15.46
CA GLY A 46 2.73 -7.18 14.32
C GLY A 46 3.33 -8.57 14.51
N LEU A 47 4.59 -8.66 14.88
CA LEU A 47 5.29 -9.94 15.14
C LEU A 47 4.61 -10.77 16.24
N ARG A 48 4.16 -10.14 17.34
CA ARG A 48 3.39 -10.85 18.40
C ARG A 48 2.05 -11.38 17.88
N LEU A 49 1.46 -10.71 16.90
CA LEU A 49 0.22 -11.15 16.26
C LEU A 49 0.46 -12.09 15.07
N LYS A 50 1.70 -12.55 14.87
CA LYS A 50 2.13 -13.41 13.76
C LYS A 50 1.89 -12.79 12.37
N SER A 51 2.07 -11.47 12.28
CA SER A 51 2.22 -10.80 11.00
C SER A 51 3.49 -11.28 10.29
N PRO A 52 3.52 -11.37 8.95
CA PRO A 52 4.77 -11.59 8.23
C PRO A 52 5.77 -10.46 8.55
N GLU A 53 7.06 -10.77 8.53
CA GLU A 53 8.14 -9.80 8.83
C GLU A 53 8.08 -8.59 7.89
N ASN A 54 7.80 -8.82 6.62
CA ASN A 54 7.53 -7.78 5.65
C ASN A 54 6.29 -8.14 4.82
N ILE A 55 5.30 -7.23 4.78
CA ILE A 55 4.04 -7.48 4.08
C ILE A 55 4.23 -7.53 2.56
N TYR A 56 5.14 -6.73 2.00
CA TYR A 56 5.38 -6.70 0.56
C TYR A 56 5.99 -8.02 0.08
N GLU A 57 6.94 -8.59 0.82
CA GLU A 57 7.48 -9.92 0.53
C GLU A 57 6.43 -11.02 0.64
N ALA A 58 5.60 -10.94 1.68
CA ALA A 58 4.54 -11.94 1.89
C ALA A 58 3.43 -11.91 0.85
N MET A 59 3.25 -10.77 0.16
CA MET A 59 2.27 -10.61 -0.90
C MET A 59 2.84 -10.82 -2.30
N LYS A 60 4.14 -11.04 -2.42
CA LYS A 60 4.80 -11.32 -3.71
C LYS A 60 4.14 -12.50 -4.43
N GLY A 61 3.75 -12.28 -5.68
CA GLY A 61 3.04 -13.28 -6.49
C GLY A 61 1.55 -13.46 -6.17
N LYS A 62 0.99 -12.65 -5.28
CA LYS A 62 -0.46 -12.58 -5.06
C LYS A 62 -1.10 -11.64 -6.06
N THR A 63 -2.33 -11.93 -6.45
CA THR A 63 -3.13 -10.99 -7.26
C THR A 63 -3.68 -9.87 -6.38
N VAL A 64 -4.01 -8.73 -7.00
CA VAL A 64 -4.65 -7.61 -6.30
C VAL A 64 -5.96 -8.05 -5.63
N GLU A 65 -6.72 -8.94 -6.27
CA GLU A 65 -7.97 -9.50 -5.75
C GLU A 65 -7.75 -10.33 -4.47
N GLU A 66 -6.68 -11.13 -4.41
CA GLU A 66 -6.31 -11.88 -3.20
C GLU A 66 -5.92 -10.95 -2.05
N ILE A 67 -5.25 -9.82 -2.36
CA ILE A 67 -4.89 -8.79 -1.38
C ILE A 67 -6.15 -8.08 -0.90
N VAL A 68 -7.05 -7.68 -1.81
CA VAL A 68 -8.36 -7.09 -1.50
C VAL A 68 -9.14 -7.98 -0.54
N GLU A 69 -9.23 -9.28 -0.85
CA GLU A 69 -9.96 -10.24 -0.01
C GLU A 69 -9.35 -10.37 1.38
N SER A 70 -8.01 -10.39 1.46
CA SER A 70 -7.29 -10.45 2.74
C SER A 70 -7.54 -9.22 3.60
N ILE A 71 -7.62 -8.03 3.01
CA ILE A 71 -7.92 -6.79 3.73
C ILE A 71 -9.40 -6.78 4.14
N ARG A 72 -10.29 -7.18 3.24
CA ARG A 72 -11.74 -7.15 3.44
C ARG A 72 -12.19 -8.06 4.56
N GLU A 73 -11.78 -9.31 4.50
CA GLU A 73 -12.24 -10.36 5.43
C GLU A 73 -11.31 -10.56 6.62
N GLY A 74 -10.05 -10.15 6.51
CA GLY A 74 -9.00 -10.45 7.48
C GLY A 74 -8.39 -11.83 7.26
N LYS A 75 -7.27 -12.08 7.94
CA LYS A 75 -6.58 -13.36 7.88
C LYS A 75 -5.90 -13.67 9.21
N ASN A 76 -6.15 -14.83 9.76
CA ASN A 76 -5.61 -15.25 11.07
C ASN A 76 -5.99 -14.23 12.18
N LYS A 77 -4.97 -13.52 12.74
CA LYS A 77 -5.15 -12.46 13.75
C LYS A 77 -5.35 -11.08 13.16
N MET A 78 -5.19 -10.90 11.85
CA MET A 78 -5.49 -9.65 11.16
C MET A 78 -7.01 -9.50 11.06
N PRO A 79 -7.61 -8.41 11.56
CA PRO A 79 -9.04 -8.18 11.46
C PRO A 79 -9.45 -7.85 10.02
N GLY A 80 -10.68 -8.16 9.66
CA GLY A 80 -11.29 -7.67 8.42
C GLY A 80 -11.73 -6.22 8.52
N PHE A 81 -11.64 -5.50 7.42
CA PHE A 81 -11.90 -4.05 7.38
C PHE A 81 -13.17 -3.66 6.60
N LYS A 82 -13.94 -4.60 6.05
CA LYS A 82 -15.17 -4.34 5.28
C LYS A 82 -16.23 -3.49 5.97
N LYS A 83 -16.19 -3.43 7.31
CA LYS A 83 -17.11 -2.58 8.10
C LYS A 83 -16.53 -1.19 8.41
N LYS A 84 -15.26 -0.94 8.10
CA LYS A 84 -14.53 0.29 8.46
C LYS A 84 -14.03 1.07 7.25
N LEU A 85 -13.87 0.39 6.14
CA LEU A 85 -13.38 0.91 4.87
C LEU A 85 -14.39 0.60 3.77
N SER A 86 -14.57 1.54 2.86
CA SER A 86 -15.32 1.33 1.63
C SER A 86 -14.60 0.35 0.70
N LYS A 87 -15.31 -0.18 -0.29
CA LYS A 87 -14.72 -1.03 -1.32
C LYS A 87 -13.54 -0.34 -2.01
N GLN A 88 -13.72 0.92 -2.41
CA GLN A 88 -12.68 1.72 -3.06
C GLN A 88 -11.45 1.91 -2.17
N GLU A 89 -11.61 2.24 -0.89
CA GLU A 89 -10.48 2.39 0.04
C GLU A 89 -9.69 1.08 0.23
N ILE A 90 -10.36 -0.06 0.20
CA ILE A 90 -9.71 -1.39 0.26
C ILE A 90 -8.93 -1.66 -1.03
N GLU A 91 -9.52 -1.37 -2.19
CA GLU A 91 -8.87 -1.52 -3.50
C GLU A 91 -7.63 -0.61 -3.62
N GLU A 92 -7.69 0.62 -3.15
CA GLU A 92 -6.55 1.55 -3.12
C GLU A 92 -5.41 1.04 -2.21
N LEU A 93 -5.74 0.48 -1.05
CA LEU A 93 -4.75 -0.14 -0.16
C LEU A 93 -4.10 -1.37 -0.78
N ALA A 94 -4.90 -2.23 -1.44
CA ALA A 94 -4.39 -3.41 -2.12
C ALA A 94 -3.48 -3.06 -3.29
N ALA A 95 -3.87 -2.08 -4.12
CA ALA A 95 -3.06 -1.58 -5.21
C ALA A 95 -1.74 -0.96 -4.73
N HIS A 96 -1.74 -0.26 -3.58
CA HIS A 96 -0.53 0.24 -2.96
C HIS A 96 0.42 -0.88 -2.54
N ILE A 97 -0.09 -1.95 -1.94
CA ILE A 97 0.72 -3.10 -1.52
C ILE A 97 1.32 -3.79 -2.74
N ASP A 98 0.53 -4.06 -3.77
CA ASP A 98 0.97 -4.68 -5.02
C ASP A 98 2.06 -3.85 -5.72
N TYR A 99 1.85 -2.54 -5.88
CA TYR A 99 2.85 -1.62 -6.43
C TYR A 99 4.15 -1.61 -5.62
N SER A 100 4.05 -1.63 -4.29
CA SER A 100 5.23 -1.64 -3.42
C SER A 100 6.02 -2.94 -3.52
N CYS A 101 5.35 -4.08 -3.72
CA CYS A 101 5.99 -5.35 -4.02
C CYS A 101 6.79 -5.28 -5.32
N LEU A 102 6.19 -4.75 -6.38
CA LEU A 102 6.83 -4.61 -7.69
C LEU A 102 8.04 -3.67 -7.64
N VAL A 103 7.91 -2.51 -6.99
CA VAL A 103 9.03 -1.55 -6.82
C VAL A 103 10.20 -2.21 -6.10
N LYS A 104 9.95 -2.96 -5.03
CA LYS A 104 10.98 -3.66 -4.27
C LYS A 104 11.71 -4.68 -5.15
N GLU A 105 10.99 -5.48 -5.90
CA GLU A 105 11.58 -6.45 -6.84
C GLU A 105 12.49 -5.80 -7.90
N VAL A 106 12.03 -4.68 -8.48
CA VAL A 106 12.82 -3.92 -9.46
C VAL A 106 14.11 -3.37 -8.83
N MET A 107 14.04 -2.85 -7.61
CA MET A 107 15.20 -2.31 -6.90
C MET A 107 16.22 -3.40 -6.55
N GLU A 108 15.77 -4.59 -6.12
CA GLU A 108 16.63 -5.75 -5.86
C GLU A 108 17.34 -6.20 -7.14
N ARG A 109 16.60 -6.33 -8.25
CA ARG A 109 17.18 -6.72 -9.55
C ARG A 109 18.20 -5.70 -10.05
N ARG A 110 17.91 -4.40 -9.88
CA ARG A 110 18.86 -3.33 -10.21
C ARG A 110 20.16 -3.48 -9.42
N GLY A 111 20.08 -3.73 -8.10
CA GLY A 111 21.25 -3.93 -7.26
C GLY A 111 22.09 -5.15 -7.68
N GLN A 112 21.45 -6.22 -8.14
CA GLN A 112 22.15 -7.40 -8.68
C GLN A 112 22.90 -7.06 -9.97
N ILE A 113 22.25 -6.35 -10.90
CA ILE A 113 22.88 -5.93 -12.16
C ILE A 113 24.08 -5.01 -11.89
N GLU A 114 23.95 -4.04 -10.98
CA GLU A 114 25.05 -3.15 -10.61
C GLU A 114 26.26 -3.92 -10.05
N LYS A 115 26.02 -4.96 -9.28
CA LYS A 115 27.07 -5.85 -8.76
C LYS A 115 27.77 -6.64 -9.86
N GLU A 116 27.00 -7.25 -10.78
CA GLU A 116 27.53 -7.99 -11.92
C GLU A 116 28.37 -7.10 -12.83
N LEU A 117 27.89 -5.87 -13.10
CA LEU A 117 28.66 -4.90 -13.90
C LEU A 117 30.00 -4.54 -13.26
N LYS A 118 30.03 -4.38 -11.95
CA LYS A 118 31.25 -4.09 -11.22
C LYS A 118 32.25 -5.26 -11.33
N GLU A 119 31.79 -6.49 -11.16
CA GLU A 119 32.62 -7.69 -11.31
C GLU A 119 33.20 -7.82 -12.75
N ILE A 120 32.40 -7.51 -13.77
CA ILE A 120 32.85 -7.50 -15.17
C ILE A 120 33.92 -6.42 -15.37
N GLN A 121 33.70 -5.21 -14.85
CA GLN A 121 34.64 -4.10 -14.98
C GLN A 121 35.98 -4.41 -14.31
N GLU A 122 35.97 -4.96 -13.10
CA GLU A 122 37.17 -5.40 -12.38
C GLU A 122 37.96 -6.46 -13.18
N ASN A 123 37.26 -7.42 -13.79
CA ASN A 123 37.87 -8.46 -14.62
C ASN A 123 38.42 -7.90 -15.95
N TYR A 124 37.78 -6.86 -16.50
CA TYR A 124 38.22 -6.23 -17.75
C TYR A 124 39.51 -5.42 -17.56
N GLU A 125 39.68 -4.75 -16.43
CA GLU A 125 40.90 -3.97 -16.11
C GLU A 125 42.14 -4.86 -15.93
N VAL A 126 41.95 -6.17 -15.70
CA VAL A 126 43.04 -7.16 -15.55
C VAL A 126 43.52 -7.74 -16.89
N LEU A 127 42.78 -7.50 -17.99
CA LEU A 127 43.19 -7.96 -19.30
C LEU A 127 44.40 -7.16 -19.79
N PRO A 128 45.55 -7.82 -20.17
CA PRO A 128 46.68 -7.10 -20.70
C PRO A 128 46.30 -6.38 -21.96
N GLU A 129 46.71 -5.09 -22.07
CA GLU A 129 46.53 -4.32 -23.29
C GLU A 129 47.06 -5.15 -24.46
N CYS A 130 46.23 -5.31 -25.49
CA CYS A 130 46.67 -5.87 -26.75
C CYS A 130 47.69 -4.88 -27.33
N SER A 131 48.98 -5.09 -27.05
CA SER A 131 50.07 -4.34 -27.67
C SER A 131 50.05 -4.60 -29.16
N GLN A 132 49.75 -3.57 -29.94
CA GLN A 132 49.84 -3.52 -31.39
C GLN A 132 51.30 -3.61 -31.82
#